data_50449bceed8744317bb367200675cb2a
#
_entry.id   50449bceed8744317bb367200675cb2a
#
_cell.length_a   1.000
_cell.length_b   1.000
_cell.length_c   1.000
_cell.angle_alpha   90.00
_cell.angle_beta   90.00
_cell.angle_gamma   90.00
#
_symmetry.space_group_name_H-M   'P 1'
#
loop_
_entity.id
_entity.type
_entity.pdbx_description
1 polymer ?
#
loop_
_entity_poly.entity_id
_entity_poly.type
_entity_poly.pdbx_seq_one_letter_code
_entity_poly.pdbx_strand_id
1 'polypeptide(L)'
;VVTESIPNEFAEMQMIDVEGKKMPDSEFGNKRFIVLLVEDNVELLNLTRESLSDWFKVFSACNGKEALEILAHQGVDVIVSDIMMPEMDGLELCNHVKSDMAYSHIPVVLLTAKTTLESKAEGLENGADAYIEKPFSIKQLHKQIENLLKLRLAFHKLMINLSGSPASSLADFALSQKDVEFIERVNTILSELLA
;
A
#
# COMPACT_ATOMS: atom_id res chain seq x y z
N VAL A 1 -15.97 36.72 18.82
CA VAL A 1 -15.10 35.54 18.91
C VAL A 1 -15.90 34.40 18.31
N VAL A 2 -15.66 34.13 17.04
CA VAL A 2 -16.27 33.00 16.32
C VAL A 2 -15.29 31.84 16.50
N THR A 3 -15.66 30.87 17.32
CA THR A 3 -14.97 29.58 17.38
C THR A 3 -15.48 28.76 16.20
N GLU A 4 -14.75 28.71 15.11
CA GLU A 4 -14.93 27.72 14.07
C GLU A 4 -14.62 26.35 14.66
N SER A 5 -15.64 25.53 14.77
CA SER A 5 -15.50 24.12 15.13
C SER A 5 -14.85 23.40 13.98
N ILE A 6 -13.63 22.89 14.21
CA ILE A 6 -12.93 21.97 13.31
C ILE A 6 -13.84 20.76 13.08
N PRO A 7 -14.11 20.34 11.83
CA PRO A 7 -14.90 19.15 11.56
C PRO A 7 -14.21 17.94 12.22
N ASN A 8 -14.94 17.22 13.05
CA ASN A 8 -14.44 16.04 13.75
C ASN A 8 -14.38 14.87 12.75
N GLU A 9 -13.29 14.77 11.99
CA GLU A 9 -13.03 13.67 11.06
C GLU A 9 -13.12 12.28 11.74
N PHE A 10 -12.93 12.25 13.07
CA PHE A 10 -13.06 11.04 13.87
C PHE A 10 -14.50 10.52 14.00
N ALA A 11 -15.50 11.38 13.97
CA ALA A 11 -16.89 10.96 14.13
C ALA A 11 -17.41 10.19 12.90
N GLU A 12 -16.87 10.46 11.71
CA GLU A 12 -17.27 9.80 10.47
C GLU A 12 -16.58 8.45 10.25
N MET A 13 -15.36 8.26 10.80
CA MET A 13 -14.65 6.97 10.71
C MET A 13 -15.21 5.87 11.61
N GLN A 14 -15.94 6.21 12.68
CA GLN A 14 -16.44 5.23 13.65
C GLN A 14 -17.76 4.54 13.24
N MET A 15 -18.41 4.94 12.15
CA MET A 15 -19.75 4.44 11.81
C MET A 15 -19.80 3.33 10.76
N ILE A 16 -18.66 2.80 10.29
CA ILE A 16 -18.68 1.73 9.28
C ILE A 16 -17.94 0.49 9.79
N ASP A 17 -18.74 -0.49 10.26
CA ASP A 17 -18.41 -1.89 10.57
C ASP A 17 -17.66 -2.20 11.89
N VAL A 18 -18.47 -2.30 12.95
CA VAL A 18 -18.18 -3.18 14.10
C VAL A 18 -18.90 -4.51 13.85
N GLU A 19 -18.44 -5.32 12.93
CA GLU A 19 -18.68 -6.76 12.98
C GLU A 19 -17.33 -7.47 13.05
N GLY A 20 -16.97 -7.88 14.27
CA GLY A 20 -15.79 -8.68 14.58
C GLY A 20 -15.83 -10.06 13.92
N LYS A 21 -15.58 -10.12 12.62
CA LYS A 21 -15.21 -11.35 11.93
C LYS A 21 -13.73 -11.28 11.61
N LYS A 22 -12.93 -12.13 12.28
CA LYS A 22 -11.65 -12.58 11.73
C LYS A 22 -11.90 -12.95 10.27
N MET A 23 -11.34 -12.17 9.35
CA MET A 23 -11.36 -12.56 7.95
C MET A 23 -10.62 -13.89 7.81
N PRO A 24 -11.05 -14.76 6.85
CA PRO A 24 -10.39 -16.05 6.63
C PRO A 24 -8.90 -15.83 6.38
N ASP A 25 -8.10 -16.81 6.79
CA ASP A 25 -6.64 -16.85 6.65
C ASP A 25 -6.19 -16.19 5.35
N SER A 26 -5.28 -15.22 5.47
CA SER A 26 -4.80 -14.47 4.32
C SER A 26 -4.40 -15.43 3.20
N GLU A 27 -4.83 -15.18 1.96
CA GLU A 27 -4.44 -15.94 0.77
C GLU A 27 -2.91 -16.05 0.59
N PHE A 28 -2.14 -15.46 1.50
CA PHE A 28 -0.68 -15.35 1.53
C PHE A 28 0.04 -16.36 2.45
N GLY A 29 -0.65 -17.36 3.00
CA GLY A 29 -0.04 -18.33 3.92
C GLY A 29 0.43 -17.69 5.24
N ASN A 30 1.48 -18.24 5.84
CA ASN A 30 2.00 -17.80 7.16
C ASN A 30 2.88 -16.54 7.12
N LYS A 31 3.12 -15.92 5.95
CA LYS A 31 3.98 -14.72 5.83
C LYS A 31 3.18 -13.46 6.13
N ARG A 32 3.54 -12.75 7.19
CA ARG A 32 3.03 -11.40 7.44
C ARG A 32 3.81 -10.38 6.63
N PHE A 33 3.14 -9.69 5.71
CA PHE A 33 3.71 -8.55 4.99
C PHE A 33 3.92 -7.37 5.91
N ILE A 34 4.88 -6.53 5.54
CA ILE A 34 5.30 -5.36 6.31
C ILE A 34 4.72 -4.12 5.63
N VAL A 35 3.84 -3.43 6.33
CA VAL A 35 3.24 -2.14 5.95
C VAL A 35 3.97 -1.02 6.68
N LEU A 36 4.40 0.02 5.96
CA LEU A 36 4.84 1.28 6.54
C LEU A 36 3.68 2.27 6.44
N LEU A 37 3.11 2.64 7.58
CA LEU A 37 2.02 3.61 7.69
C LEU A 37 2.59 4.96 8.10
N VAL A 38 2.30 6.01 7.32
CA VAL A 38 2.81 7.37 7.53
C VAL A 38 1.63 8.33 7.65
N GLU A 39 1.49 8.97 8.82
CA GLU A 39 0.37 9.85 9.16
C GLU A 39 0.81 10.76 10.31
N ASP A 40 0.65 12.06 10.18
CA ASP A 40 1.07 13.04 11.21
C ASP A 40 0.08 13.14 12.37
N ASN A 41 -1.18 12.78 12.15
CA ASN A 41 -2.16 12.69 13.21
C ASN A 41 -1.95 11.39 14.01
N VAL A 42 -1.36 11.53 15.20
CA VAL A 42 -0.97 10.40 16.08
C VAL A 42 -2.16 9.52 16.47
N GLU A 43 -3.35 10.09 16.65
CA GLU A 43 -4.55 9.32 17.01
C GLU A 43 -5.00 8.45 15.83
N LEU A 44 -5.07 9.04 14.63
CA LEU A 44 -5.42 8.33 13.40
C LEU A 44 -4.37 7.27 13.06
N LEU A 45 -3.08 7.61 13.21
CA LEU A 45 -1.96 6.70 13.04
C LEU A 45 -2.10 5.46 13.93
N ASN A 46 -2.35 5.66 15.23
CA ASN A 46 -2.49 4.56 16.18
C ASN A 46 -3.72 3.69 15.90
N LEU A 47 -4.87 4.31 15.62
CA LEU A 47 -6.12 3.60 15.30
C LEU A 47 -5.94 2.74 14.02
N THR A 48 -5.38 3.33 12.97
CA THR A 48 -5.17 2.62 11.70
C THR A 48 -4.13 1.52 11.85
N ARG A 49 -3.02 1.78 12.57
CA ARG A 49 -2.00 0.78 12.88
C ARG A 49 -2.57 -0.41 13.64
N GLU A 50 -3.33 -0.17 14.71
CA GLU A 50 -3.96 -1.21 15.51
C GLU A 50 -4.90 -2.05 14.65
N SER A 51 -5.75 -1.40 13.87
CA SER A 51 -6.70 -2.09 12.98
C SER A 51 -6.01 -2.92 11.89
N LEU A 52 -4.88 -2.49 11.33
CA LEU A 52 -4.13 -3.23 10.31
C LEU A 52 -3.26 -4.35 10.90
N SER A 53 -2.93 -4.28 12.19
CA SER A 53 -2.02 -5.24 12.86
C SER A 53 -2.58 -6.66 12.96
N ASP A 54 -3.88 -6.85 12.75
CA ASP A 54 -4.48 -8.19 12.65
C ASP A 54 -3.97 -8.96 11.42
N TRP A 55 -3.64 -8.26 10.33
CA TRP A 55 -3.26 -8.86 9.04
C TRP A 55 -1.79 -8.66 8.68
N PHE A 56 -1.21 -7.50 9.07
CA PHE A 56 0.12 -7.06 8.66
C PHE A 56 1.02 -6.82 9.86
N LYS A 57 2.34 -6.84 9.63
CA LYS A 57 3.30 -6.22 10.54
C LYS A 57 3.38 -4.74 10.15
N VAL A 58 3.00 -3.83 11.06
CA VAL A 58 2.92 -2.41 10.77
C VAL A 58 4.04 -1.65 11.46
N PHE A 59 4.87 -0.94 10.68
CA PHE A 59 5.72 0.15 11.15
C PHE A 59 4.99 1.47 10.93
N SER A 60 5.25 2.47 11.77
CA SER A 60 4.61 3.77 11.70
C SER A 60 5.61 4.90 11.76
N ALA A 61 5.35 5.97 11.01
CA ALA A 61 6.11 7.21 10.97
C ALA A 61 5.14 8.40 11.01
N CYS A 62 5.58 9.54 11.55
CA CYS A 62 4.77 10.75 11.63
C CYS A 62 5.00 11.75 10.48
N ASN A 63 5.95 11.49 9.62
CA ASN A 63 6.27 12.29 8.43
C ASN A 63 7.11 11.47 7.44
N GLY A 64 7.33 12.02 6.24
CA GLY A 64 8.09 11.35 5.19
C GLY A 64 9.56 11.10 5.53
N LYS A 65 10.20 11.95 6.35
CA LYS A 65 11.61 11.76 6.74
C LYS A 65 11.79 10.56 7.65
N GLU A 66 10.94 10.42 8.67
CA GLU A 66 10.93 9.23 9.52
C GLU A 66 10.63 7.97 8.71
N ALA A 67 9.75 8.07 7.72
CA ALA A 67 9.45 6.96 6.82
C ALA A 67 10.68 6.50 6.04
N LEU A 68 11.50 7.43 5.50
CA LEU A 68 12.75 7.10 4.82
C LEU A 68 13.79 6.46 5.74
N GLU A 69 13.88 6.91 7.01
CA GLU A 69 14.75 6.29 8.01
C GLU A 69 14.34 4.83 8.29
N ILE A 70 13.04 4.56 8.38
CA ILE A 70 12.52 3.20 8.55
C ILE A 70 12.85 2.34 7.31
N LEU A 71 12.65 2.87 6.11
CA LEU A 71 12.97 2.18 4.85
C LEU A 71 14.45 1.78 4.74
N ALA A 72 15.36 2.62 5.25
CA ALA A 72 16.78 2.33 5.24
C ALA A 72 17.18 1.13 6.13
N HIS A 73 16.36 0.78 7.12
CA HIS A 73 16.68 -0.24 8.12
C HIS A 73 15.74 -1.45 8.13
N GLN A 74 14.57 -1.33 7.48
CA GLN A 74 13.53 -2.36 7.50
C GLN A 74 13.10 -2.70 6.08
N GLY A 75 12.92 -3.99 5.80
CA GLY A 75 12.25 -4.41 4.57
C GLY A 75 10.77 -4.06 4.66
N VAL A 76 10.28 -3.25 3.72
CA VAL A 76 8.88 -2.83 3.63
C VAL A 76 8.27 -3.42 2.36
N ASP A 77 7.06 -3.95 2.48
CA ASP A 77 6.34 -4.54 1.34
C ASP A 77 5.37 -3.56 0.68
N VAL A 78 4.82 -2.60 1.43
CA VAL A 78 3.93 -1.53 0.94
C VAL A 78 4.00 -0.31 1.86
N ILE A 79 3.88 0.88 1.28
CA ILE A 79 3.79 2.16 1.99
C ILE A 79 2.35 2.68 1.88
N VAL A 80 1.79 3.13 2.99
CA VAL A 80 0.52 3.86 3.07
C VAL A 80 0.81 5.20 3.70
N SER A 81 0.62 6.30 2.99
CA SER A 81 0.99 7.62 3.47
C SER A 81 -0.14 8.62 3.30
N ASP A 82 -0.40 9.44 4.31
CA ASP A 82 -1.13 10.69 4.09
C ASP A 82 -0.34 11.57 3.13
N ILE A 83 -1.05 12.42 2.37
CA ILE A 83 -0.45 13.43 1.51
C ILE A 83 0.00 14.62 2.35
N MET A 84 -0.87 15.11 3.23
CA MET A 84 -0.66 16.38 3.94
C MET A 84 0.04 16.17 5.28
N MET A 85 1.37 16.22 5.28
CA MET A 85 2.18 16.05 6.50
C MET A 85 3.26 17.14 6.58
N PRO A 86 3.72 17.48 7.81
CA PRO A 86 4.83 18.40 8.00
C PRO A 86 6.17 17.80 7.55
N GLU A 87 7.18 18.65 7.37
CA GLU A 87 8.57 18.33 7.04
C GLU A 87 8.79 17.71 5.66
N MET A 88 8.17 16.60 5.36
CA MET A 88 8.15 15.91 4.08
C MET A 88 6.74 15.33 3.88
N ASP A 89 6.05 15.80 2.87
CA ASP A 89 4.71 15.35 2.54
C ASP A 89 4.69 13.99 1.83
N GLY A 90 3.49 13.42 1.65
CA GLY A 90 3.35 12.10 1.04
C GLY A 90 3.70 12.06 -0.43
N LEU A 91 3.58 13.17 -1.17
CA LEU A 91 3.96 13.24 -2.58
C LEU A 91 5.49 13.29 -2.71
N GLU A 92 6.17 14.07 -1.87
CA GLU A 92 7.62 14.11 -1.80
C GLU A 92 8.18 12.73 -1.41
N LEU A 93 7.59 12.08 -0.40
CA LEU A 93 7.97 10.72 -0.01
C LEU A 93 7.79 9.73 -1.18
N CYS A 94 6.66 9.79 -1.87
CA CYS A 94 6.39 8.94 -3.03
C CYS A 94 7.44 9.14 -4.12
N ASN A 95 7.76 10.38 -4.46
CA ASN A 95 8.80 10.71 -5.42
C ASN A 95 10.17 10.16 -5.01
N HIS A 96 10.57 10.29 -3.76
CA HIS A 96 11.82 9.71 -3.25
C HIS A 96 11.84 8.20 -3.43
N VAL A 97 10.78 7.52 -3.00
CA VAL A 97 10.66 6.06 -3.10
C VAL A 97 10.71 5.59 -4.55
N LYS A 98 9.97 6.26 -5.45
CA LYS A 98 9.88 5.84 -6.86
C LYS A 98 11.12 6.18 -7.69
N SER A 99 11.89 7.18 -7.29
CA SER A 99 13.14 7.57 -7.97
C SER A 99 14.34 6.74 -7.51
N ASP A 100 14.28 6.07 -6.36
CA ASP A 100 15.37 5.24 -5.85
C ASP A 100 15.23 3.79 -6.32
N MET A 101 16.25 3.28 -7.01
CA MET A 101 16.26 1.89 -7.52
C MET A 101 16.08 0.84 -6.42
N ALA A 102 16.51 1.14 -5.19
CA ALA A 102 16.37 0.22 -4.06
C ALA A 102 14.91 0.10 -3.58
N TYR A 103 14.09 1.15 -3.76
CA TYR A 103 12.74 1.25 -3.20
C TYR A 103 11.64 1.38 -4.26
N SER A 104 11.96 1.69 -5.52
CA SER A 104 10.98 1.96 -6.60
C SER A 104 9.97 0.84 -6.82
N HIS A 105 10.33 -0.40 -6.47
CA HIS A 105 9.48 -1.59 -6.56
C HIS A 105 8.44 -1.69 -5.42
N ILE A 106 8.55 -0.84 -4.37
CA ILE A 106 7.61 -0.84 -3.25
C ILE A 106 6.35 -0.05 -3.66
N PRO A 107 5.17 -0.66 -3.62
CA PRO A 107 3.94 0.05 -3.91
C PRO A 107 3.63 1.12 -2.84
N VAL A 108 3.13 2.26 -3.31
CA VAL A 108 2.77 3.42 -2.49
C VAL A 108 1.28 3.70 -2.65
N VAL A 109 0.56 3.70 -1.54
CA VAL A 109 -0.85 4.12 -1.43
C VAL A 109 -0.88 5.49 -0.78
N LEU A 110 -1.46 6.49 -1.45
CA LEU A 110 -1.64 7.83 -0.90
C LEU A 110 -3.07 8.00 -0.37
N LEU A 111 -3.17 8.47 0.87
CA LEU A 111 -4.43 8.87 1.49
C LEU A 111 -4.65 10.35 1.22
N THR A 112 -5.81 10.73 0.67
CA THR A 112 -6.05 12.10 0.21
C THR A 112 -7.39 12.64 0.69
N ALA A 113 -7.44 13.92 1.06
CA ALA A 113 -8.69 14.61 1.27
C ALA A 113 -9.41 14.88 -0.08
N LYS A 114 -10.73 14.95 -0.06
CA LYS A 114 -11.59 15.12 -1.25
C LYS A 114 -11.24 16.35 -2.10
N THR A 115 -10.76 17.42 -1.47
CA THR A 115 -10.40 18.67 -2.11
C THR A 115 -9.11 18.61 -2.94
N THR A 116 -8.29 17.59 -2.74
CA THR A 116 -7.04 17.37 -3.48
C THR A 116 -7.21 16.53 -4.75
N LEU A 117 -8.46 16.23 -5.15
CA LEU A 117 -8.75 15.47 -6.37
C LEU A 117 -8.37 16.23 -7.67
N GLU A 118 -8.33 17.56 -7.65
CA GLU A 118 -7.77 18.35 -8.74
C GLU A 118 -6.26 18.15 -8.87
N SER A 119 -5.57 17.85 -7.76
CA SER A 119 -4.17 17.43 -7.73
C SER A 119 -3.96 15.97 -8.20
N LYS A 120 -5.01 15.19 -8.47
CA LYS A 120 -4.85 13.82 -9.01
C LYS A 120 -4.21 13.80 -10.39
N ALA A 121 -4.41 14.84 -11.19
CA ALA A 121 -3.71 14.97 -12.48
C ALA A 121 -2.21 15.18 -12.25
N GLU A 122 -1.82 15.99 -11.25
CA GLU A 122 -0.44 16.16 -10.81
C GLU A 122 0.09 14.92 -10.06
N GLY A 123 -0.79 14.25 -9.31
CA GLY A 123 -0.45 13.05 -8.52
C GLY A 123 -0.18 11.80 -9.36
N LEU A 124 -0.76 11.67 -10.56
CA LEU A 124 -0.41 10.60 -11.51
C LEU A 124 1.02 10.76 -12.03
N GLU A 125 1.57 11.97 -12.06
CA GLU A 125 2.98 12.23 -12.41
C GLU A 125 3.95 11.78 -11.31
N ASN A 126 3.50 11.66 -10.05
CA ASN A 126 4.35 11.26 -8.91
C ASN A 126 4.51 9.74 -8.74
N GLY A 127 3.89 8.91 -9.60
CA GLY A 127 4.12 7.46 -9.66
C GLY A 127 3.49 6.65 -8.51
N ALA A 128 2.55 7.20 -7.74
CA ALA A 128 1.82 6.42 -6.72
C ALA A 128 0.99 5.30 -7.36
N ASP A 129 0.96 4.13 -6.71
CA ASP A 129 0.27 2.94 -7.23
C ASP A 129 -1.24 2.96 -6.93
N ALA A 130 -1.66 3.70 -5.90
CA ALA A 130 -3.07 3.88 -5.56
C ALA A 130 -3.32 5.16 -4.76
N TYR A 131 -4.56 5.63 -4.86
CA TYR A 131 -5.10 6.74 -4.07
C TYR A 131 -6.36 6.29 -3.36
N ILE A 132 -6.48 6.62 -2.08
CA ILE A 132 -7.68 6.39 -1.27
C ILE A 132 -8.14 7.72 -0.70
N GLU A 133 -9.39 8.06 -0.96
CA GLU A 133 -10.02 9.29 -0.48
C GLU A 133 -10.44 9.14 0.98
N LYS A 134 -10.10 10.11 1.83
CA LYS A 134 -10.60 10.25 3.20
C LYS A 134 -12.01 10.88 3.19
N PRO A 135 -12.97 10.34 3.98
CA PRO A 135 -12.86 9.23 4.90
C PRO A 135 -12.90 7.85 4.22
N PHE A 136 -12.12 6.88 4.70
CA PHE A 136 -12.07 5.52 4.18
C PHE A 136 -12.38 4.49 5.28
N SER A 137 -12.82 3.31 4.88
CA SER A 137 -12.93 2.18 5.81
C SER A 137 -11.63 1.38 5.87
N ILE A 138 -11.34 0.80 7.04
CA ILE A 138 -10.18 -0.11 7.20
C ILE A 138 -10.26 -1.30 6.23
N LYS A 139 -11.47 -1.79 5.97
CA LYS A 139 -11.71 -2.86 4.99
C LYS A 139 -11.32 -2.46 3.57
N GLN A 140 -11.61 -1.22 3.17
CA GLN A 140 -11.21 -0.68 1.86
C GLN A 140 -9.69 -0.57 1.77
N LEU A 141 -9.04 -0.01 2.80
CA LEU A 141 -7.58 0.12 2.86
C LEU A 141 -6.91 -1.26 2.83
N HIS A 142 -7.35 -2.20 3.67
CA HIS A 142 -6.87 -3.57 3.68
C HIS A 142 -6.96 -4.22 2.29
N LYS A 143 -8.12 -4.11 1.63
CA LYS A 143 -8.32 -4.70 0.29
C LYS A 143 -7.40 -4.09 -0.77
N GLN A 144 -7.15 -2.78 -0.71
CA GLN A 144 -6.23 -2.12 -1.63
C GLN A 144 -4.79 -2.58 -1.42
N ILE A 145 -4.34 -2.66 -0.16
CA ILE A 145 -3.01 -3.20 0.19
C ILE A 145 -2.87 -4.62 -0.33
N GLU A 146 -3.85 -5.48 -0.05
CA GLU A 146 -3.86 -6.88 -0.50
C GLU A 146 -3.73 -6.99 -2.02
N ASN A 147 -4.48 -6.20 -2.79
CA ASN A 147 -4.43 -6.21 -4.25
C ASN A 147 -3.05 -5.81 -4.78
N LEU A 148 -2.43 -4.77 -4.21
CA LEU A 148 -1.08 -4.34 -4.61
C LEU A 148 -0.01 -5.38 -4.29
N LEU A 149 -0.10 -6.02 -3.13
CA LEU A 149 0.81 -7.09 -2.75
C LEU A 149 0.69 -8.31 -3.67
N LYS A 150 -0.53 -8.70 -4.03
CA LYS A 150 -0.80 -9.78 -5.01
C LYS A 150 -0.17 -9.45 -6.35
N LEU A 151 -0.39 -8.25 -6.86
CA LEU A 151 0.16 -7.81 -8.14
C LEU A 151 1.70 -7.84 -8.14
N ARG A 152 2.33 -7.32 -7.07
CA ARG A 152 3.78 -7.35 -6.89
C ARG A 152 4.34 -8.78 -6.90
N LEU A 153 3.69 -9.69 -6.17
CA LEU A 153 4.10 -11.10 -6.11
C LEU A 153 3.93 -11.80 -7.47
N ALA A 154 2.84 -11.54 -8.17
CA ALA A 154 2.61 -12.09 -9.50
C ALA A 154 3.70 -11.62 -10.49
N PHE A 155 4.04 -10.33 -10.46
CA PHE A 155 5.11 -9.78 -11.29
C PHE A 155 6.49 -10.37 -10.94
N HIS A 156 6.81 -10.49 -9.66
CA HIS A 156 8.07 -11.10 -9.21
C HIS A 156 8.19 -12.56 -9.66
N LYS A 157 7.11 -13.34 -9.57
CA LYS A 157 7.06 -14.72 -10.03
C LYS A 157 7.27 -14.82 -11.55
N LEU A 158 6.66 -13.92 -12.31
CA LEU A 158 6.83 -13.83 -13.75
C LEU A 158 8.31 -13.57 -14.12
N MET A 159 8.95 -12.60 -13.44
CA MET A 159 10.36 -12.25 -13.70
C MET A 159 11.31 -13.40 -13.39
N ILE A 160 11.07 -14.18 -12.33
CA ILE A 160 11.89 -15.36 -12.00
C ILE A 160 11.73 -16.43 -13.10
N ASN A 161 10.52 -16.68 -13.56
CA ASN A 161 10.28 -17.66 -14.63
C ASN A 161 10.97 -17.28 -15.95
N LEU A 162 11.00 -15.99 -16.28
CA LEU A 162 11.67 -15.48 -17.48
C LEU A 162 13.21 -15.55 -17.38
N SER A 163 13.78 -15.41 -16.19
CA SER A 163 15.23 -15.46 -15.97
C SER A 163 15.82 -16.88 -15.88
N GLY A 164 15.01 -17.92 -16.02
CA GLY A 164 15.46 -19.32 -16.08
C GLY A 164 16.07 -19.87 -14.76
N SER A 165 15.90 -19.16 -13.67
CA SER A 165 16.36 -19.61 -12.35
C SER A 165 15.32 -20.50 -11.68
N PRO A 166 15.67 -21.71 -11.18
CA PRO A 166 14.69 -22.59 -10.54
C PRO A 166 14.16 -21.93 -9.27
N ALA A 167 12.89 -21.57 -9.29
CA ALA A 167 12.17 -20.99 -8.15
C ALA A 167 11.93 -22.03 -7.06
N SER A 168 12.89 -22.23 -6.15
CA SER A 168 12.78 -23.18 -5.05
C SER A 168 12.08 -22.65 -3.79
N SER A 169 11.50 -21.46 -3.80
CA SER A 169 10.89 -20.86 -2.59
C SER A 169 9.52 -20.17 -2.76
N LEU A 170 8.86 -20.31 -3.92
CA LEU A 170 7.59 -19.64 -4.21
C LEU A 170 6.37 -20.56 -4.20
N ALA A 171 6.53 -21.82 -3.77
CA ALA A 171 5.45 -22.81 -3.71
C ALA A 171 4.34 -22.48 -2.68
N ASP A 172 4.56 -21.48 -1.81
CA ASP A 172 3.67 -21.19 -0.67
C ASP A 172 2.67 -20.04 -0.94
N PHE A 173 2.66 -19.45 -2.16
CA PHE A 173 1.71 -18.39 -2.48
C PHE A 173 0.59 -18.90 -3.37
N ALA A 174 -0.57 -19.14 -2.77
CA ALA A 174 -1.79 -19.46 -3.52
C ALA A 174 -2.24 -18.22 -4.31
N LEU A 175 -1.92 -18.19 -5.61
CA LEU A 175 -2.52 -17.24 -6.55
C LEU A 175 -3.95 -17.69 -6.87
N SER A 176 -4.89 -16.76 -7.02
CA SER A 176 -6.21 -17.09 -7.50
C SER A 176 -6.13 -17.59 -8.96
N GLN A 177 -7.11 -18.39 -9.40
CA GLN A 177 -7.15 -18.88 -10.77
C GLN A 177 -7.10 -17.75 -11.81
N LYS A 178 -7.70 -16.59 -11.49
CA LYS A 178 -7.66 -15.38 -12.33
C LYS A 178 -6.27 -14.75 -12.42
N ASP A 179 -5.49 -14.82 -11.36
CA ASP A 179 -4.11 -14.30 -11.36
C ASP A 179 -3.21 -15.18 -12.22
N VAL A 180 -3.43 -16.50 -12.19
CA VAL A 180 -2.72 -17.47 -13.06
C VAL A 180 -3.06 -17.20 -14.52
N GLU A 181 -4.34 -17.08 -14.87
CA GLU A 181 -4.78 -16.76 -16.24
C GLU A 181 -4.22 -15.43 -16.75
N PHE A 182 -4.15 -14.41 -15.90
CA PHE A 182 -3.53 -13.12 -16.23
C PHE A 182 -2.05 -13.28 -16.53
N ILE A 183 -1.30 -13.99 -15.68
CA ILE A 183 0.13 -14.24 -15.88
C ILE A 183 0.39 -15.03 -17.17
N GLU A 184 -0.41 -16.05 -17.46
CA GLU A 184 -0.30 -16.83 -18.70
C GLU A 184 -0.54 -15.97 -19.94
N ARG A 185 -1.53 -15.07 -19.93
CA ARG A 185 -1.77 -14.12 -21.02
C ARG A 185 -0.61 -13.16 -21.22
N VAL A 186 -0.04 -12.61 -20.15
CA VAL A 186 1.13 -11.72 -20.23
C VAL A 186 2.33 -12.48 -20.79
N ASN A 187 2.59 -13.72 -20.38
CA ASN A 187 3.65 -14.56 -20.91
C ASN A 187 3.48 -14.86 -22.40
N THR A 188 2.26 -15.11 -22.85
CA THR A 188 1.94 -15.36 -24.26
C THR A 188 2.26 -14.10 -25.09
N ILE A 189 1.80 -12.94 -24.65
CA ILE A 189 2.07 -11.65 -25.34
C ILE A 189 3.56 -11.36 -25.40
N LEU A 190 4.31 -11.55 -24.30
CA LEU A 190 5.75 -11.33 -24.27
C LEU A 190 6.50 -12.30 -25.18
N SER A 191 6.10 -13.56 -25.26
CA SER A 191 6.73 -14.53 -26.15
C SER A 191 6.46 -14.22 -27.63
N GLU A 192 5.29 -13.65 -27.97
CA GLU A 192 4.98 -13.19 -29.33
C GLU A 192 5.74 -11.92 -29.73
N LEU A 193 6.06 -11.04 -28.75
CA LEU A 193 6.81 -9.81 -29.00
C LEU A 193 8.33 -10.04 -29.11
N LEU A 194 8.85 -11.15 -28.58
CA LEU A 194 10.27 -11.49 -28.57
C LEU A 194 10.67 -12.51 -29.67
N ALA A 195 9.70 -13.01 -30.42
CA ALA A 195 9.88 -13.91 -31.56
C ALA A 195 10.00 -13.15 -32.89
#